data_d95c3d8ffd851237f42fd5ae444aeb45
#
_entry.id   d95c3d8ffd851237f42fd5ae444aeb45
#
_cell.length_a   1.000
_cell.length_b   1.000
_cell.length_c   1.000
_cell.angle_alpha   90.00
_cell.angle_beta   90.00
_cell.angle_gamma   90.00
#
_symmetry.space_group_name_H-M   'P 1'
#
loop_
_entity.id
_entity.type
_entity.pdbx_description
1 polymer ?
#
loop_
_entity_poly.entity_id
_entity_poly.type
_entity_poly.pdbx_seq_one_letter_code
_entity_poly.pdbx_strand_id
1 'polypeptide(L)'
;MKWQEYPYHFEGLEKQLERILQKKAELDKLRPIPTYALKSIKESLMIEWTYNSNSIEGNTLTLQETKMVIEEGFTIKGKSLREHFEAVNHQEAIELVESLISDSYILKETDILNIHELVLQKIEKDFAGRFRTSGVRISGANFVPPNALKIDEYITELTDWTNTSDMNIVLKSAIFHHRFVWIHPFFDGNGRTARLLFNLLLMKEGFPPAII
;
A
#
# COMPACT_ATOMS: atom_id res chain seq x y z
N MET A 1 2.40 -15.69 -19.13
CA MET A 1 3.75 -15.17 -18.82
C MET A 1 3.88 -15.22 -17.32
N LYS A 2 4.89 -15.88 -16.78
CA LYS A 2 5.16 -15.87 -15.35
C LYS A 2 5.70 -14.48 -15.02
N TRP A 3 5.32 -13.91 -13.86
CA TRP A 3 5.80 -12.58 -13.46
C TRP A 3 7.34 -12.51 -13.36
N GLN A 4 8.00 -13.65 -13.11
CA GLN A 4 9.46 -13.79 -13.12
C GLN A 4 10.08 -13.54 -14.50
N GLU A 5 9.29 -13.72 -15.57
CA GLU A 5 9.71 -13.52 -16.96
C GLU A 5 9.35 -12.12 -17.48
N TYR A 6 8.73 -11.25 -16.65
CA TYR A 6 8.38 -9.91 -17.05
C TYR A 6 9.65 -9.05 -17.19
N PRO A 7 9.96 -8.55 -18.38
CA PRO A 7 11.15 -7.76 -18.58
C PRO A 7 10.96 -6.36 -18.00
N TYR A 8 11.53 -6.11 -16.81
CA TYR A 8 11.58 -4.74 -16.28
C TYR A 8 12.72 -3.98 -16.94
N HIS A 9 12.39 -2.87 -17.56
CA HIS A 9 13.36 -1.97 -18.20
C HIS A 9 13.52 -0.72 -17.32
N PHE A 10 14.76 -0.42 -16.95
CA PHE A 10 15.09 0.73 -16.09
C PHE A 10 15.88 1.80 -16.83
N GLU A 11 16.13 1.59 -18.11
CA GLU A 11 16.83 2.54 -18.97
C GLU A 11 16.13 3.90 -18.94
N GLY A 12 16.90 4.96 -18.68
CA GLY A 12 16.40 6.32 -18.60
C GLY A 12 15.81 6.73 -17.25
N LEU A 13 15.79 5.82 -16.24
CA LEU A 13 15.34 6.13 -14.89
C LEU A 13 16.49 6.55 -13.94
N GLU A 14 17.74 6.44 -14.38
CA GLU A 14 18.92 6.67 -13.54
C GLU A 14 18.90 8.07 -12.90
N LYS A 15 18.60 9.10 -13.69
CA LYS A 15 18.52 10.49 -13.20
C LYS A 15 17.40 10.70 -12.18
N GLN A 16 16.24 10.06 -12.39
CA GLN A 16 15.10 10.14 -11.47
C GLN A 16 15.45 9.45 -10.15
N LEU A 17 16.04 8.27 -10.24
CA LEU A 17 16.47 7.50 -9.07
C LEU A 17 17.53 8.27 -8.28
N GLU A 18 18.55 8.80 -8.95
CA GLU A 18 19.59 9.63 -8.33
C GLU A 18 19.00 10.85 -7.62
N ARG A 19 18.04 11.55 -8.25
CA ARG A 19 17.33 12.68 -7.64
C ARG A 19 16.54 12.27 -6.40
N ILE A 20 15.87 11.10 -6.42
CA ILE A 20 15.13 10.58 -5.26
C ILE A 20 16.10 10.31 -4.11
N LEU A 21 17.21 9.62 -4.38
CA LEU A 21 18.23 9.30 -3.38
C LEU A 21 18.90 10.54 -2.80
N GLN A 22 19.16 11.56 -3.64
CA GLN A 22 19.67 12.85 -3.18
C GLN A 22 18.70 13.53 -2.21
N LYS A 23 17.40 13.60 -2.56
CA LYS A 23 16.37 14.16 -1.67
C LYS A 23 16.24 13.37 -0.36
N LYS A 24 16.34 12.05 -0.41
CA LYS A 24 16.37 11.21 0.80
C LYS A 24 17.57 11.58 1.69
N ALA A 25 18.76 11.72 1.10
CA ALA A 25 19.95 12.11 1.86
C ALA A 25 19.87 13.53 2.45
N GLU A 26 19.18 14.47 1.78
CA GLU A 26 18.87 15.79 2.32
C GLU A 26 17.92 15.70 3.51
N LEU A 27 16.87 14.88 3.41
CA LEU A 27 15.92 14.65 4.51
C LEU A 27 16.62 14.02 5.73
N ASP A 28 17.51 13.05 5.50
CA ASP A 28 18.24 12.38 6.59
C ASP A 28 19.10 13.32 7.40
N LYS A 29 19.65 14.38 6.79
CA LYS A 29 20.41 15.42 7.50
C LYS A 29 19.55 16.24 8.47
N LEU A 30 18.23 16.25 8.28
CA LEU A 30 17.29 16.97 9.15
C LEU A 30 16.80 16.10 10.33
N ARG A 31 17.19 14.84 10.38
CA ARG A 31 16.83 13.91 11.46
C ARG A 31 17.77 14.03 12.66
N PRO A 32 17.27 13.90 13.91
CA PRO A 32 15.87 13.63 14.25
C PRO A 32 15.00 14.89 14.12
N ILE A 33 13.83 14.73 13.49
CA ILE A 33 12.83 15.81 13.40
C ILE A 33 12.19 16.01 14.79
N PRO A 34 11.98 17.26 15.26
CA PRO A 34 11.31 17.51 16.53
C PRO A 34 9.94 16.82 16.62
N THR A 35 9.63 16.19 17.74
CA THR A 35 8.46 15.32 17.93
C THR A 35 7.13 16.01 17.57
N TYR A 36 6.96 17.28 17.93
CA TYR A 36 5.74 18.03 17.60
C TYR A 36 5.56 18.27 16.10
N ALA A 37 6.66 18.58 15.40
CA ALA A 37 6.65 18.77 13.95
C ALA A 37 6.41 17.45 13.22
N LEU A 38 7.07 16.38 13.68
CA LEU A 38 6.86 15.04 13.14
C LEU A 38 5.41 14.57 13.29
N LYS A 39 4.77 14.82 14.44
CA LYS A 39 3.37 14.49 14.68
C LYS A 39 2.46 15.21 13.69
N SER A 40 2.58 16.51 13.54
CA SER A 40 1.75 17.28 12.61
C SER A 40 1.95 16.86 11.15
N ILE A 41 3.18 16.57 10.74
CA ILE A 41 3.48 16.06 9.40
C ILE A 41 2.81 14.68 9.18
N LYS A 42 2.91 13.76 10.15
CA LYS A 42 2.29 12.44 10.06
C LYS A 42 0.78 12.51 9.95
N GLU A 43 0.14 13.34 10.77
CA GLU A 43 -1.31 13.55 10.72
C GLU A 43 -1.77 14.05 9.35
N SER A 44 -1.06 15.05 8.79
CA SER A 44 -1.37 15.55 7.45
C SER A 44 -1.16 14.48 6.36
N LEU A 45 -0.03 13.78 6.39
CA LEU A 45 0.26 12.72 5.42
C LEU A 45 -0.73 11.56 5.51
N MET A 46 -1.17 11.18 6.71
CA MET A 46 -2.18 10.14 6.90
C MET A 46 -3.50 10.48 6.21
N ILE A 47 -3.96 11.72 6.35
CA ILE A 47 -5.18 12.20 5.71
C ILE A 47 -5.04 12.18 4.19
N GLU A 48 -3.94 12.74 3.67
CA GLU A 48 -3.67 12.77 2.23
C GLU A 48 -3.53 11.37 1.64
N TRP A 49 -2.81 10.48 2.31
CA TRP A 49 -2.65 9.10 1.87
C TRP A 49 -3.98 8.35 1.85
N THR A 50 -4.80 8.50 2.92
CA THR A 50 -6.12 7.89 2.98
C THR A 50 -7.03 8.41 1.87
N TYR A 51 -7.07 9.73 1.69
CA TYR A 51 -7.87 10.36 0.64
C TYR A 51 -7.46 9.86 -0.76
N ASN A 52 -6.19 9.99 -1.12
CA ASN A 52 -5.74 9.65 -2.47
C ASN A 52 -5.93 8.16 -2.76
N SER A 53 -5.52 7.28 -1.83
CA SER A 53 -5.64 5.83 -2.02
C SER A 53 -7.08 5.37 -2.21
N ASN A 54 -8.05 5.92 -1.47
CA ASN A 54 -9.46 5.59 -1.62
C ASN A 54 -10.09 6.25 -2.85
N SER A 55 -9.67 7.47 -3.20
CA SER A 55 -10.14 8.18 -4.39
C SER A 55 -9.82 7.42 -5.68
N ILE A 56 -8.64 6.79 -5.77
CA ILE A 56 -8.26 5.91 -6.88
C ILE A 56 -9.25 4.74 -7.05
N GLU A 57 -9.80 4.23 -5.95
CA GLU A 57 -10.78 3.14 -5.94
C GLU A 57 -12.24 3.62 -6.10
N GLY A 58 -12.43 4.93 -6.33
CA GLY A 58 -13.76 5.50 -6.60
C GLY A 58 -14.50 6.04 -5.39
N ASN A 59 -13.86 6.14 -4.21
CA ASN A 59 -14.42 6.85 -3.06
C ASN A 59 -14.58 8.33 -3.41
N THR A 60 -15.71 8.92 -3.07
CA THR A 60 -16.07 10.29 -3.47
C THR A 60 -15.95 11.32 -2.33
N LEU A 61 -15.46 10.94 -1.16
CA LEU A 61 -15.10 11.88 -0.10
C LEU A 61 -14.04 12.86 -0.63
N THR A 62 -14.20 14.13 -0.35
CA THR A 62 -13.15 15.13 -0.57
C THR A 62 -12.06 15.01 0.50
N LEU A 63 -10.90 15.62 0.28
CA LEU A 63 -9.83 15.65 1.28
C LEU A 63 -10.31 16.21 2.64
N GLN A 64 -11.11 17.29 2.59
CA GLN A 64 -11.67 17.90 3.80
C GLN A 64 -12.69 16.97 4.49
N GLU A 65 -13.54 16.29 3.74
CA GLU A 65 -14.51 15.32 4.27
C GLU A 65 -13.77 14.09 4.86
N THR A 66 -12.73 13.61 4.19
CA THR A 66 -11.88 12.53 4.72
C THR A 66 -11.27 12.92 6.07
N LYS A 67 -10.77 14.15 6.19
CA LYS A 67 -10.27 14.69 7.46
C LYS A 67 -11.34 14.68 8.55
N MET A 68 -12.54 15.19 8.26
CA MET A 68 -13.66 15.22 9.22
C MET A 68 -14.09 13.82 9.66
N VAL A 69 -14.08 12.84 8.75
CA VAL A 69 -14.40 11.43 9.07
C VAL A 69 -13.34 10.84 9.99
N ILE A 70 -12.05 11.07 9.71
CA ILE A 70 -10.94 10.47 10.45
C ILE A 70 -10.75 11.13 11.82
N GLU A 71 -10.69 12.47 11.87
CA GLU A 71 -10.35 13.18 13.12
C GLU A 71 -11.55 13.36 14.05
N GLU A 72 -12.73 13.63 13.49
CA GLU A 72 -13.93 14.00 14.26
C GLU A 72 -14.99 12.90 14.31
N GLY A 73 -14.85 11.83 13.50
CA GLY A 73 -15.83 10.75 13.41
C GLY A 73 -17.16 11.20 12.79
N PHE A 74 -17.18 12.27 12.01
CA PHE A 74 -18.40 12.79 11.40
C PHE A 74 -18.90 11.91 10.26
N THR A 75 -20.22 11.84 10.12
CA THR A 75 -20.86 11.29 8.94
C THR A 75 -21.17 12.41 7.94
N ILE A 76 -20.82 12.20 6.69
CA ILE A 76 -20.96 13.19 5.62
C ILE A 76 -22.26 12.94 4.84
N LYS A 77 -23.11 13.96 4.79
CA LYS A 77 -24.38 13.88 4.07
C LYS A 77 -24.17 13.58 2.58
N GLY A 78 -24.89 12.58 2.07
CA GLY A 78 -24.82 12.20 0.65
C GLY A 78 -23.69 11.21 0.30
N LYS A 79 -22.90 10.81 1.28
CA LYS A 79 -21.89 9.76 1.13
C LYS A 79 -22.37 8.46 1.76
N SER A 80 -21.98 7.34 1.16
CA SER A 80 -22.35 6.01 1.65
C SER A 80 -21.61 5.66 2.94
N LEU A 81 -22.18 4.76 3.74
CA LEU A 81 -21.49 4.22 4.92
C LEU A 81 -20.21 3.46 4.52
N ARG A 82 -20.19 2.81 3.36
CA ARG A 82 -19.03 2.15 2.80
C ARG A 82 -17.86 3.12 2.64
N GLU A 83 -18.10 4.30 2.05
CA GLU A 83 -17.04 5.32 1.85
C GLU A 83 -16.44 5.80 3.18
N HIS A 84 -17.25 5.93 4.22
CA HIS A 84 -16.76 6.27 5.56
C HIS A 84 -15.89 5.15 6.14
N PHE A 85 -16.35 3.90 6.01
CA PHE A 85 -15.55 2.75 6.48
C PHE A 85 -14.26 2.58 5.68
N GLU A 86 -14.24 2.87 4.39
CA GLU A 86 -13.01 2.86 3.60
C GLU A 86 -11.98 3.85 4.14
N ALA A 87 -12.39 5.06 4.55
CA ALA A 87 -11.49 6.03 5.16
C ALA A 87 -10.96 5.57 6.53
N VAL A 88 -11.84 5.12 7.43
CA VAL A 88 -11.48 4.65 8.77
C VAL A 88 -10.59 3.40 8.70
N ASN A 89 -10.98 2.42 7.90
CA ASN A 89 -10.22 1.19 7.70
C ASN A 89 -8.81 1.45 7.14
N HIS A 90 -8.70 2.40 6.20
CA HIS A 90 -7.41 2.75 5.61
C HIS A 90 -6.49 3.44 6.62
N GLN A 91 -7.03 4.31 7.48
CA GLN A 91 -6.27 4.87 8.60
C GLN A 91 -5.73 3.77 9.52
N GLU A 92 -6.60 2.85 9.99
CA GLU A 92 -6.20 1.73 10.85
C GLU A 92 -5.10 0.87 10.17
N ALA A 93 -5.20 0.67 8.87
CA ALA A 93 -4.19 -0.05 8.10
C ALA A 93 -2.85 0.71 8.00
N ILE A 94 -2.86 2.04 7.88
CA ILE A 94 -1.65 2.88 7.95
C ILE A 94 -0.99 2.75 9.33
N GLU A 95 -1.76 2.80 10.41
CA GLU A 95 -1.24 2.65 11.78
C GLU A 95 -0.58 1.27 11.98
N LEU A 96 -1.17 0.20 11.43
CA LEU A 96 -0.52 -1.11 11.42
C LEU A 96 0.80 -1.08 10.63
N VAL A 97 0.80 -0.53 9.41
CA VAL A 97 2.01 -0.39 8.59
C VAL A 97 3.11 0.34 9.37
N GLU A 98 2.80 1.47 10.02
CA GLU A 98 3.77 2.21 10.83
C GLU A 98 4.31 1.37 12.01
N SER A 99 3.46 0.56 12.64
CA SER A 99 3.86 -0.30 13.77
C SER A 99 4.80 -1.45 13.40
N LEU A 100 4.77 -1.88 12.13
CA LEU A 100 5.63 -2.95 11.62
C LEU A 100 7.06 -2.47 11.31
N ILE A 101 7.27 -1.15 11.21
CA ILE A 101 8.56 -0.60 10.78
C ILE A 101 9.61 -0.78 11.88
N SER A 102 10.62 -1.58 11.58
CA SER A 102 11.83 -1.76 12.39
C SER A 102 13.00 -2.17 11.50
N ASP A 103 14.23 -1.97 11.98
CA ASP A 103 15.43 -2.33 11.23
C ASP A 103 15.50 -3.83 10.89
N SER A 104 14.96 -4.68 11.75
CA SER A 104 14.93 -6.14 11.59
C SER A 104 13.66 -6.67 10.91
N TYR A 105 12.77 -5.79 10.44
CA TYR A 105 11.52 -6.21 9.83
C TYR A 105 11.75 -7.05 8.57
N ILE A 106 11.03 -8.15 8.48
CA ILE A 106 10.97 -9.05 7.33
C ILE A 106 9.51 -9.19 6.94
N LEU A 107 9.18 -8.91 5.70
CA LEU A 107 7.81 -9.03 5.18
C LEU A 107 7.34 -10.48 5.22
N LYS A 108 6.17 -10.70 5.80
CA LYS A 108 5.51 -12.01 5.89
C LYS A 108 4.16 -11.99 5.19
N GLU A 109 3.73 -13.16 4.75
CA GLU A 109 2.37 -13.34 4.23
C GLU A 109 1.30 -12.90 5.24
N THR A 110 1.52 -13.18 6.53
CA THR A 110 0.60 -12.75 7.60
C THR A 110 0.43 -11.25 7.67
N ASP A 111 1.47 -10.46 7.36
CA ASP A 111 1.37 -9.00 7.33
C ASP A 111 0.48 -8.53 6.17
N ILE A 112 0.60 -9.20 5.03
CA ILE A 112 -0.26 -8.95 3.86
C ILE A 112 -1.72 -9.21 4.20
N LEU A 113 -2.01 -10.35 4.85
CA LEU A 113 -3.35 -10.74 5.26
C LEU A 113 -3.92 -9.77 6.31
N ASN A 114 -3.14 -9.40 7.33
CA ASN A 114 -3.56 -8.48 8.38
C ASN A 114 -3.84 -7.06 7.85
N ILE A 115 -2.99 -6.54 6.96
CA ILE A 115 -3.22 -5.24 6.31
C ILE A 115 -4.50 -5.29 5.48
N HIS A 116 -4.69 -6.35 4.68
CA HIS A 116 -5.92 -6.52 3.91
C HIS A 116 -7.16 -6.69 4.79
N GLU A 117 -7.05 -7.39 5.91
CA GLU A 117 -8.14 -7.51 6.88
C GLU A 117 -8.63 -6.14 7.34
N LEU A 118 -7.70 -5.27 7.76
CA LEU A 118 -8.04 -3.90 8.15
C LEU A 118 -8.69 -3.11 7.01
N VAL A 119 -8.20 -3.25 5.78
CA VAL A 119 -8.77 -2.56 4.61
C VAL A 119 -10.25 -2.91 4.38
N LEU A 120 -10.68 -4.14 4.69
CA LEU A 120 -12.03 -4.61 4.39
C LEU A 120 -12.90 -4.96 5.61
N GLN A 121 -12.39 -4.96 6.83
CA GLN A 121 -13.06 -5.53 8.02
C GLN A 121 -14.48 -5.02 8.29
N LYS A 122 -14.78 -3.77 7.94
CA LYS A 122 -16.11 -3.14 8.15
C LYS A 122 -16.94 -3.08 6.88
N ILE A 123 -16.41 -3.61 5.75
CA ILE A 123 -17.00 -3.51 4.42
C ILE A 123 -17.40 -4.89 3.89
N GLU A 124 -16.44 -5.82 3.82
CA GLU A 124 -16.58 -7.17 3.25
C GLU A 124 -15.95 -8.19 4.20
N LYS A 125 -16.52 -8.31 5.39
CA LYS A 125 -15.95 -9.09 6.50
C LYS A 125 -15.63 -10.55 6.13
N ASP A 126 -16.41 -11.17 5.25
CA ASP A 126 -16.20 -12.56 4.87
C ASP A 126 -14.96 -12.76 3.99
N PHE A 127 -14.50 -11.72 3.31
CA PHE A 127 -13.33 -11.72 2.44
C PHE A 127 -12.10 -11.03 3.06
N ALA A 128 -12.29 -10.29 4.15
CA ALA A 128 -11.22 -9.58 4.83
C ALA A 128 -10.13 -10.56 5.33
N GLY A 129 -8.87 -10.26 5.01
CA GLY A 129 -7.72 -11.07 5.41
C GLY A 129 -7.64 -12.46 4.79
N ARG A 130 -8.32 -12.71 3.66
CA ARG A 130 -8.37 -14.04 3.03
C ARG A 130 -8.12 -13.95 1.54
N PHE A 131 -7.24 -14.80 1.03
CA PHE A 131 -7.04 -14.93 -0.40
C PHE A 131 -8.32 -15.42 -1.09
N ARG A 132 -8.54 -14.97 -2.32
CA ARG A 132 -9.64 -15.44 -3.15
C ARG A 132 -9.49 -16.92 -3.50
N THR A 133 -10.60 -17.60 -3.54
CA THR A 133 -10.69 -19.04 -3.84
C THR A 133 -11.16 -19.32 -5.27
N SER A 134 -11.49 -18.27 -6.03
CA SER A 134 -11.94 -18.39 -7.42
C SER A 134 -11.30 -17.35 -8.33
N GLY A 135 -11.51 -17.50 -9.64
CA GLY A 135 -11.06 -16.55 -10.64
C GLY A 135 -11.76 -15.20 -10.50
N VAL A 136 -11.04 -14.11 -10.81
CA VAL A 136 -11.58 -12.73 -10.87
C VAL A 136 -11.24 -12.12 -12.22
N ARG A 137 -11.99 -11.08 -12.58
CA ARG A 137 -11.68 -10.18 -13.69
C ARG A 137 -11.57 -8.77 -13.18
N ILE A 138 -10.50 -8.08 -13.60
CA ILE A 138 -10.28 -6.67 -13.25
C ILE A 138 -10.96 -5.83 -14.33
N SER A 139 -11.88 -4.96 -13.90
CA SER A 139 -12.56 -4.04 -14.82
C SER A 139 -11.55 -3.14 -15.53
N GLY A 140 -11.65 -3.03 -16.85
CA GLY A 140 -10.74 -2.23 -17.67
C GLY A 140 -9.36 -2.84 -17.93
N ALA A 141 -9.02 -3.99 -17.36
CA ALA A 141 -7.75 -4.66 -17.63
C ALA A 141 -7.85 -5.61 -18.83
N ASN A 142 -6.78 -5.67 -19.62
CA ASN A 142 -6.64 -6.58 -20.75
C ASN A 142 -5.99 -7.93 -20.38
N PHE A 143 -5.81 -8.22 -19.11
CA PHE A 143 -5.28 -9.50 -18.64
C PHE A 143 -6.20 -10.15 -17.61
N VAL A 144 -6.03 -11.46 -17.44
CA VAL A 144 -6.74 -12.24 -16.44
C VAL A 144 -5.76 -12.61 -15.33
N PRO A 145 -6.05 -12.29 -14.06
CA PRO A 145 -5.21 -12.68 -12.95
C PRO A 145 -5.00 -14.20 -12.88
N PRO A 146 -3.90 -14.65 -12.25
CA PRO A 146 -3.59 -16.08 -12.12
C PRO A 146 -4.72 -16.90 -11.49
N ASN A 147 -4.65 -18.23 -11.69
CA ASN A 147 -5.55 -19.14 -11.01
C ASN A 147 -5.43 -19.02 -9.49
N ALA A 148 -6.56 -19.01 -8.79
CA ALA A 148 -6.61 -18.90 -7.34
C ALA A 148 -5.75 -19.95 -6.60
N LEU A 149 -5.65 -21.18 -7.14
CA LEU A 149 -4.83 -22.25 -6.57
C LEU A 149 -3.32 -21.97 -6.58
N LYS A 150 -2.89 -20.90 -7.25
CA LYS A 150 -1.49 -20.47 -7.35
C LYS A 150 -1.15 -19.26 -6.49
N ILE A 151 -2.12 -18.70 -5.79
CA ILE A 151 -1.92 -17.45 -5.01
C ILE A 151 -0.88 -17.67 -3.92
N ASP A 152 -1.01 -18.71 -3.12
CA ASP A 152 -0.09 -19.01 -2.01
C ASP A 152 1.35 -19.14 -2.52
N GLU A 153 1.55 -19.90 -3.63
CA GLU A 153 2.86 -20.06 -4.27
C GLU A 153 3.43 -18.69 -4.72
N TYR A 154 2.62 -17.87 -5.39
CA TYR A 154 3.08 -16.58 -5.90
C TYR A 154 3.33 -15.54 -4.79
N ILE A 155 2.54 -15.54 -3.73
CA ILE A 155 2.75 -14.65 -2.58
C ILE A 155 4.02 -15.07 -1.82
N THR A 156 4.23 -16.36 -1.61
CA THR A 156 5.48 -16.87 -1.01
C THR A 156 6.69 -16.47 -1.85
N GLU A 157 6.67 -16.71 -3.15
CA GLU A 157 7.75 -16.30 -4.06
C GLU A 157 7.99 -14.77 -4.04
N LEU A 158 6.93 -13.98 -3.97
CA LEU A 158 7.02 -12.51 -3.93
C LEU A 158 7.63 -12.03 -2.61
N THR A 159 7.21 -12.58 -1.48
CA THR A 159 7.76 -12.23 -0.16
C THR A 159 9.22 -12.64 -0.03
N ASP A 160 9.59 -13.85 -0.47
CA ASP A 160 10.97 -14.34 -0.47
C ASP A 160 11.86 -13.46 -1.34
N TRP A 161 11.42 -13.15 -2.57
CA TRP A 161 12.16 -12.24 -3.44
C TRP A 161 12.33 -10.85 -2.82
N THR A 162 11.30 -10.33 -2.17
CA THR A 162 11.34 -9.00 -1.53
C THR A 162 12.36 -8.96 -0.39
N ASN A 163 12.41 -10.02 0.40
CA ASN A 163 13.29 -10.12 1.56
C ASN A 163 14.75 -10.43 1.20
N THR A 164 15.00 -11.11 0.07
CA THR A 164 16.34 -11.55 -0.33
C THR A 164 16.99 -10.69 -1.42
N SER A 165 16.20 -9.89 -2.15
CA SER A 165 16.71 -9.04 -3.22
C SER A 165 17.53 -7.87 -2.65
N ASP A 166 18.72 -7.66 -3.17
CA ASP A 166 19.60 -6.50 -2.92
C ASP A 166 19.35 -5.30 -3.85
N MET A 167 18.27 -5.37 -4.64
CA MET A 167 17.86 -4.29 -5.53
C MET A 167 17.59 -2.99 -4.75
N ASN A 168 17.88 -1.84 -5.38
CA ASN A 168 17.52 -0.54 -4.82
C ASN A 168 16.05 -0.51 -4.38
N ILE A 169 15.77 -0.01 -3.18
CA ILE A 169 14.44 -0.11 -2.55
C ILE A 169 13.35 0.58 -3.36
N VAL A 170 13.62 1.69 -4.04
CA VAL A 170 12.63 2.40 -4.86
C VAL A 170 12.17 1.51 -6.01
N LEU A 171 13.11 0.88 -6.72
CA LEU A 171 12.81 -0.05 -7.81
C LEU A 171 12.15 -1.33 -7.28
N LYS A 172 12.68 -1.88 -6.17
CA LYS A 172 12.13 -3.07 -5.52
C LYS A 172 10.67 -2.88 -5.11
N SER A 173 10.35 -1.75 -4.48
CA SER A 173 8.97 -1.45 -4.07
C SER A 173 8.04 -1.28 -5.27
N ALA A 174 8.49 -0.65 -6.35
CA ALA A 174 7.70 -0.50 -7.57
C ALA A 174 7.43 -1.86 -8.25
N ILE A 175 8.43 -2.74 -8.33
CA ILE A 175 8.28 -4.09 -8.84
C ILE A 175 7.36 -4.91 -7.94
N PHE A 176 7.53 -4.83 -6.62
CA PHE A 176 6.65 -5.48 -5.66
C PHE A 176 5.19 -5.08 -5.89
N HIS A 177 4.92 -3.78 -5.97
CA HIS A 177 3.57 -3.25 -6.22
C HIS A 177 2.99 -3.82 -7.52
N HIS A 178 3.73 -3.75 -8.63
CA HIS A 178 3.29 -4.29 -9.91
C HIS A 178 2.98 -5.79 -9.85
N ARG A 179 3.88 -6.59 -9.24
CA ARG A 179 3.71 -8.04 -9.10
C ARG A 179 2.52 -8.39 -8.22
N PHE A 180 2.35 -7.70 -7.11
CA PHE A 180 1.21 -7.90 -6.21
C PHE A 180 -0.12 -7.61 -6.91
N VAL A 181 -0.22 -6.49 -7.63
CA VAL A 181 -1.42 -6.14 -8.42
C VAL A 181 -1.65 -7.16 -9.54
N TRP A 182 -0.60 -7.71 -10.15
CA TRP A 182 -0.70 -8.76 -11.16
C TRP A 182 -1.21 -10.09 -10.57
N ILE A 183 -0.71 -10.50 -9.41
CA ILE A 183 -1.21 -11.69 -8.69
C ILE A 183 -2.68 -11.50 -8.34
N HIS A 184 -3.06 -10.30 -7.92
CA HIS A 184 -4.42 -9.93 -7.52
C HIS A 184 -5.01 -10.91 -6.52
N PRO A 185 -4.38 -11.07 -5.34
CA PRO A 185 -4.66 -12.20 -4.45
C PRO A 185 -6.03 -12.16 -3.77
N PHE A 186 -6.74 -11.06 -3.83
CA PHE A 186 -8.00 -10.84 -3.12
C PHE A 186 -9.19 -10.60 -4.07
N PHE A 187 -10.41 -10.71 -3.55
CA PHE A 187 -11.62 -10.35 -4.29
C PHE A 187 -11.79 -8.84 -4.45
N ASP A 188 -11.44 -8.06 -3.42
CA ASP A 188 -11.45 -6.59 -3.39
C ASP A 188 -10.23 -6.09 -2.58
N GLY A 189 -9.98 -4.77 -2.55
CA GLY A 189 -8.91 -4.16 -1.73
C GLY A 189 -7.48 -4.37 -2.21
N ASN A 190 -7.26 -5.01 -3.37
CA ASN A 190 -5.91 -5.30 -3.89
C ASN A 190 -5.08 -4.02 -4.10
N GLY A 191 -5.67 -2.97 -4.69
CA GLY A 191 -4.97 -1.71 -4.96
C GLY A 191 -4.58 -0.99 -3.66
N ARG A 192 -5.49 -0.87 -2.71
CA ARG A 192 -5.24 -0.26 -1.39
C ARG A 192 -4.15 -1.01 -0.63
N THR A 193 -4.26 -2.34 -0.56
CA THR A 193 -3.25 -3.19 0.09
C THR A 193 -1.89 -3.08 -0.60
N ALA A 194 -1.84 -3.08 -1.93
CA ALA A 194 -0.60 -2.92 -2.68
C ALA A 194 0.10 -1.59 -2.39
N ARG A 195 -0.65 -0.48 -2.30
CA ARG A 195 -0.10 0.85 -1.97
C ARG A 195 0.38 0.94 -0.52
N LEU A 196 -0.30 0.28 0.42
CA LEU A 196 0.12 0.17 1.82
C LEU A 196 1.43 -0.61 1.94
N LEU A 197 1.53 -1.77 1.30
CA LEU A 197 2.74 -2.61 1.29
C LEU A 197 3.91 -1.93 0.57
N PHE A 198 3.66 -1.23 -0.54
CA PHE A 198 4.65 -0.41 -1.23
C PHE A 198 5.27 0.62 -0.28
N ASN A 199 4.44 1.31 0.50
CA ASN A 199 4.89 2.29 1.46
C ASN A 199 5.58 1.65 2.68
N LEU A 200 5.13 0.48 3.15
CA LEU A 200 5.83 -0.28 4.18
C LEU A 200 7.30 -0.55 3.81
N LEU A 201 7.53 -0.98 2.57
CA LEU A 201 8.88 -1.26 2.06
C LEU A 201 9.73 0.02 1.99
N LEU A 202 9.19 1.13 1.50
CA LEU A 202 9.89 2.42 1.44
C LEU A 202 10.19 2.96 2.83
N MET A 203 9.22 2.94 3.74
CA MET A 203 9.33 3.51 5.08
C MET A 203 10.29 2.72 5.95
N LYS A 204 10.39 1.39 5.78
CA LYS A 204 11.41 0.56 6.40
C LYS A 204 12.83 1.08 6.11
N GLU A 205 13.10 1.54 4.90
CA GLU A 205 14.39 2.11 4.51
C GLU A 205 14.48 3.64 4.79
N GLY A 206 13.57 4.15 5.63
CA GLY A 206 13.57 5.53 6.10
C GLY A 206 13.08 6.56 5.08
N PHE A 207 12.44 6.15 3.99
CA PHE A 207 11.73 7.08 3.11
C PHE A 207 10.42 7.56 3.77
N PRO A 208 9.94 8.76 3.47
CA PRO A 208 8.57 9.13 3.79
C PRO A 208 7.59 8.30 2.94
N PRO A 209 6.30 8.21 3.34
CA PRO A 209 5.30 7.58 2.47
C PRO A 209 5.19 8.32 1.13
N ALA A 210 5.11 7.56 0.05
CA ALA A 210 4.82 8.08 -1.28
C ALA A 210 3.31 8.03 -1.51
N ILE A 211 2.70 9.21 -1.57
CA ILE A 211 1.26 9.37 -1.81
C ILE A 211 1.04 9.47 -3.32
N ILE A 212 0.27 8.53 -3.86
CA ILE A 212 -0.01 8.40 -5.29
C ILE A 212 -1.42 8.92 -5.58
#